data_ba68befa2d7bd8cd02c02fdec247b034
#
_entry.id   ba68befa2d7bd8cd02c02fdec247b034
#
_cell.length_a   1.000
_cell.length_b   1.000
_cell.length_c   1.000
_cell.angle_alpha   90.00
_cell.angle_beta   90.00
_cell.angle_gamma   90.00
#
_symmetry.space_group_name_H-M   'P 1'
#
loop_
_entity.id
_entity.type
_entity.pdbx_description
1 polymer ?
#
loop_
_entity_poly.entity_id
_entity_poly.type
_entity_poly.pdbx_seq_one_letter_code
_entity_poly.pdbx_strand_id
1 'polypeptide(L)'
;MPADSLAARVNSIARLTGTFTLRSGQVATEYFDKYRFEADPVLLADIAEAMVPLLPVGTEVLAGLELGGVPIATALSMRTGLPAAFVRKEAKAYGTARLAEGAEIGGKRVTVIEDVITTGGQVIISTTQLRALGAIVEHVVCVIDRSPDHGAAFAAEGLTMTSLLTRAQLDAAESARP
;
A
#
# COMPACT_ATOMS: atom_id res chain seq x y z
N MET A 1 13.00 -20.37 2.14
CA MET A 1 12.95 -19.34 1.08
C MET A 1 14.37 -18.91 0.78
N PRO A 2 14.76 -18.68 -0.52
CA PRO A 2 16.09 -18.18 -0.82
C PRO A 2 16.33 -16.84 -0.11
N ALA A 3 17.57 -16.60 0.36
CA ALA A 3 17.96 -15.34 1.02
C ALA A 3 17.74 -14.09 0.13
N ASP A 4 17.63 -14.28 -1.19
CA ASP A 4 17.42 -13.24 -2.19
C ASP A 4 15.94 -13.02 -2.57
N SER A 5 14.99 -13.67 -1.88
CA SER A 5 13.56 -13.47 -2.17
C SER A 5 13.14 -12.02 -1.86
N LEU A 6 12.16 -11.50 -2.60
CA LEU A 6 11.64 -10.15 -2.37
C LEU A 6 11.17 -9.98 -0.91
N ALA A 7 10.52 -10.99 -0.33
CA ALA A 7 10.10 -11.00 1.07
C ALA A 7 11.31 -10.87 2.03
N ALA A 8 12.41 -11.58 1.76
CA ALA A 8 13.62 -11.50 2.58
C ALA A 8 14.27 -10.10 2.49
N ARG A 9 14.34 -9.53 1.30
CA ARG A 9 14.89 -8.18 1.08
C ARG A 9 14.04 -7.10 1.78
N VAL A 10 12.74 -7.13 1.60
CA VAL A 10 11.81 -6.21 2.28
C VAL A 10 11.93 -6.35 3.80
N ASN A 11 11.91 -7.57 4.31
CA ASN A 11 12.01 -7.84 5.73
C ASN A 11 13.35 -7.34 6.32
N SER A 12 14.48 -7.61 5.65
CA SER A 12 15.81 -7.22 6.13
C SER A 12 16.01 -5.71 6.25
N ILE A 13 15.36 -4.93 5.37
CA ILE A 13 15.44 -3.47 5.37
C ILE A 13 14.45 -2.84 6.36
N ALA A 14 13.23 -3.36 6.41
CA ALA A 14 12.13 -2.74 7.15
C ALA A 14 12.03 -3.20 8.61
N ARG A 15 12.43 -4.43 8.94
CA ARG A 15 12.39 -4.93 10.32
C ARG A 15 13.58 -4.44 11.11
N LEU A 16 13.31 -3.64 12.13
CA LEU A 16 14.31 -3.08 13.04
C LEU A 16 14.22 -3.79 14.39
N THR A 17 15.36 -4.18 14.94
CA THR A 17 15.48 -4.72 16.30
C THR A 17 15.99 -3.63 17.22
N GLY A 18 15.37 -3.46 18.37
CA GLY A 18 15.72 -2.41 19.34
C GLY A 18 14.61 -2.21 20.37
N THR A 19 14.62 -1.08 21.05
CA THR A 19 13.56 -0.69 21.98
C THR A 19 12.75 0.44 21.36
N PHE A 20 11.47 0.20 21.06
CA PHE A 20 10.60 1.15 20.38
C PHE A 20 9.34 1.40 21.21
N THR A 21 9.00 2.67 21.40
CA THR A 21 7.70 3.05 21.98
C THR A 21 6.68 3.17 20.86
N LEU A 22 5.68 2.31 20.87
CA LEU A 22 4.59 2.31 19.90
C LEU A 22 3.60 3.45 20.18
N ARG A 23 2.75 3.77 19.21
CA ARG A 23 1.70 4.79 19.33
C ARG A 23 0.73 4.51 20.50
N SER A 24 0.55 3.23 20.86
CA SER A 24 -0.23 2.79 22.03
C SER A 24 0.44 3.08 23.37
N GLY A 25 1.70 3.51 23.38
CA GLY A 25 2.55 3.64 24.58
C GLY A 25 3.24 2.33 24.99
N GLN A 26 2.95 1.22 24.35
CA GLN A 26 3.63 -0.06 24.61
C GLN A 26 5.07 -0.03 24.09
N VAL A 27 5.96 -0.72 24.81
CA VAL A 27 7.33 -0.94 24.38
C VAL A 27 7.42 -2.24 23.59
N ALA A 28 8.00 -2.18 22.40
CA ALA A 28 8.27 -3.33 21.54
C ALA A 28 9.77 -3.49 21.31
N THR A 29 10.22 -4.72 21.13
CA THR A 29 11.61 -5.06 20.79
C THR A 29 11.87 -5.05 19.29
N GLU A 30 10.82 -4.95 18.48
CA GLU A 30 10.86 -4.86 17.03
C GLU A 30 9.96 -3.73 16.54
N TYR A 31 10.38 -3.09 15.45
CA TYR A 31 9.59 -2.10 14.73
C TYR A 31 9.70 -2.37 13.23
N PHE A 32 8.59 -2.26 12.52
CA PHE A 32 8.56 -2.41 11.06
C PHE A 32 8.45 -1.04 10.42
N ASP A 33 9.56 -0.54 9.91
CA ASP A 33 9.68 0.77 9.24
C ASP A 33 9.49 0.62 7.74
N LYS A 34 8.25 0.80 7.30
CA LYS A 34 7.85 0.67 5.90
C LYS A 34 8.56 1.67 4.96
N TYR A 35 8.85 2.86 5.44
CA TYR A 35 9.50 3.89 4.64
C TYR A 35 10.91 3.50 4.16
N ARG A 36 11.53 2.55 4.82
CA ARG A 36 12.87 2.09 4.44
C ARG A 36 12.88 1.32 3.13
N PHE A 37 11.89 0.48 2.86
CA PHE A 37 11.81 -0.20 1.57
C PHE A 37 11.25 0.71 0.47
N GLU A 38 10.44 1.69 0.81
CA GLU A 38 9.96 2.70 -0.12
C GLU A 38 11.06 3.68 -0.56
N ALA A 39 12.03 3.94 0.32
CA ALA A 39 13.16 4.84 0.05
C ALA A 39 14.30 4.17 -0.75
N ASP A 40 14.33 2.83 -0.84
CA ASP A 40 15.32 2.11 -1.64
C ASP A 40 14.86 2.04 -3.11
N PRO A 41 15.52 2.73 -4.05
CA PRO A 41 15.05 2.83 -5.42
C PRO A 41 15.05 1.50 -6.17
N VAL A 42 15.97 0.59 -5.84
CA VAL A 42 16.05 -0.74 -6.47
C VAL A 42 14.95 -1.63 -5.94
N LEU A 43 14.78 -1.66 -4.62
CA LEU A 43 13.75 -2.47 -3.99
C LEU A 43 12.33 -1.97 -4.35
N LEU A 44 12.12 -0.65 -4.39
CA LEU A 44 10.86 -0.06 -4.83
C LEU A 44 10.53 -0.42 -6.28
N ALA A 45 11.52 -0.43 -7.17
CA ALA A 45 11.34 -0.83 -8.56
C ALA A 45 10.97 -2.32 -8.68
N ASP A 46 11.61 -3.20 -7.91
CA ASP A 46 11.32 -4.64 -7.90
C ASP A 46 9.93 -4.93 -7.29
N ILE A 47 9.54 -4.20 -6.25
CA ILE A 47 8.19 -4.26 -5.67
C ILE A 47 7.15 -3.87 -6.73
N ALA A 48 7.35 -2.74 -7.41
CA ALA A 48 6.43 -2.29 -8.44
C ALA A 48 6.31 -3.32 -9.58
N GLU A 49 7.41 -3.87 -10.06
CA GLU A 49 7.41 -4.92 -11.09
C GLU A 49 6.60 -6.15 -10.64
N ALA A 50 6.82 -6.61 -9.40
CA ALA A 50 6.10 -7.76 -8.84
C ALA A 50 4.61 -7.48 -8.58
N MET A 51 4.22 -6.21 -8.41
CA MET A 51 2.83 -5.79 -8.22
C MET A 51 2.04 -5.63 -9.53
N VAL A 52 2.70 -5.43 -10.67
CA VAL A 52 2.02 -5.25 -11.97
C VAL A 52 0.98 -6.36 -12.24
N PRO A 53 1.30 -7.67 -12.10
CA PRO A 53 0.34 -8.74 -12.36
C PRO A 53 -0.81 -8.81 -11.35
N LEU A 54 -0.74 -8.09 -10.24
CA LEU A 54 -1.80 -8.03 -9.23
C LEU A 54 -2.84 -6.93 -9.54
N LEU A 55 -2.54 -6.04 -10.48
CA LEU A 55 -3.47 -4.99 -10.86
C LEU A 55 -4.66 -5.58 -11.60
N PRO A 56 -5.90 -5.22 -11.22
CA PRO A 56 -7.11 -5.68 -11.90
C PRO A 56 -7.13 -5.25 -13.36
N VAL A 57 -7.62 -6.14 -14.22
CA VAL A 57 -7.85 -5.82 -15.63
C VAL A 57 -8.85 -4.66 -15.73
N GLY A 58 -8.50 -3.66 -16.51
CA GLY A 58 -9.33 -2.47 -16.69
C GLY A 58 -9.09 -1.35 -15.67
N THR A 59 -8.08 -1.46 -14.80
CA THR A 59 -7.59 -0.31 -14.02
C THR A 59 -7.24 0.86 -14.96
N GLU A 60 -7.78 2.04 -14.68
CA GLU A 60 -7.54 3.26 -15.47
C GLU A 60 -6.68 4.27 -14.71
N VAL A 61 -6.72 4.27 -13.36
CA VAL A 61 -5.97 5.18 -12.51
C VAL A 61 -5.47 4.42 -11.27
N LEU A 62 -4.24 4.69 -10.86
CA LEU A 62 -3.63 4.18 -9.63
C LEU A 62 -3.75 5.26 -8.54
N ALA A 63 -4.49 5.00 -7.47
CA ALA A 63 -4.70 5.96 -6.38
C ALA A 63 -3.83 5.62 -5.17
N GLY A 64 -2.66 6.25 -5.05
CA GLY A 64 -1.75 6.09 -3.91
C GLY A 64 -2.23 6.88 -2.70
N LEU A 65 -2.46 6.19 -1.58
CA LEU A 65 -2.85 6.84 -0.33
C LEU A 65 -1.63 7.44 0.39
N GLU A 66 -1.78 8.64 0.92
CA GLU A 66 -0.69 9.28 1.66
C GLU A 66 -0.38 8.55 2.98
N LEU A 67 0.89 8.40 3.37
CA LEU A 67 2.04 8.79 2.58
C LEU A 67 2.61 7.62 1.77
N GLY A 68 2.62 6.39 2.29
CA GLY A 68 3.35 5.25 1.74
C GLY A 68 2.81 4.70 0.42
N GLY A 69 1.51 4.81 0.17
CA GLY A 69 0.92 4.42 -1.12
C GLY A 69 1.38 5.30 -2.29
N VAL A 70 1.84 6.53 -2.03
CA VAL A 70 2.25 7.48 -3.08
C VAL A 70 3.51 7.02 -3.84
N PRO A 71 4.64 6.66 -3.18
CA PRO A 71 5.80 6.15 -3.89
C PRO A 71 5.52 4.85 -4.65
N ILE A 72 4.71 3.95 -4.07
CA ILE A 72 4.32 2.70 -4.74
C ILE A 72 3.49 2.98 -6.00
N ALA A 73 2.45 3.82 -5.90
CA ALA A 73 1.63 4.19 -7.05
C ALA A 73 2.44 4.90 -8.15
N THR A 74 3.41 5.73 -7.76
CA THR A 74 4.33 6.39 -8.70
C THR A 74 5.19 5.38 -9.44
N ALA A 75 5.79 4.43 -8.71
CA ALA A 75 6.62 3.39 -9.32
C ALA A 75 5.81 2.47 -10.25
N LEU A 76 4.59 2.10 -9.85
CA LEU A 76 3.64 1.34 -10.67
C LEU A 76 3.23 2.13 -11.93
N SER A 77 2.97 3.42 -11.80
CA SER A 77 2.64 4.30 -12.94
C SER A 77 3.76 4.31 -13.99
N MET A 78 5.01 4.39 -13.53
CA MET A 78 6.18 4.33 -14.42
C MET A 78 6.33 2.98 -15.13
N ARG A 79 5.92 1.88 -14.52
CA ARG A 79 5.98 0.53 -15.10
C ARG A 79 4.85 0.22 -16.06
N THR A 80 3.65 0.72 -15.76
CA THR A 80 2.42 0.37 -16.49
C THR A 80 1.99 1.41 -17.51
N GLY A 81 2.45 2.65 -17.37
CA GLY A 81 1.94 3.80 -18.11
C GLY A 81 0.58 4.30 -17.63
N LEU A 82 0.00 3.71 -16.58
CA LEU A 82 -1.26 4.17 -16.01
C LEU A 82 -1.04 5.49 -15.25
N PRO A 83 -1.95 6.47 -15.37
CA PRO A 83 -1.86 7.71 -14.59
C PRO A 83 -2.05 7.44 -13.09
N ALA A 84 -1.40 8.28 -12.26
CA ALA A 84 -1.50 8.19 -10.81
C ALA A 84 -2.23 9.40 -10.22
N ALA A 85 -3.06 9.14 -9.21
CA ALA A 85 -3.64 10.12 -8.31
C ALA A 85 -3.06 9.95 -6.90
N PHE A 86 -2.83 11.05 -6.20
CA PHE A 86 -2.25 11.10 -4.87
C PHE A 86 -3.32 11.53 -3.87
N VAL A 87 -3.71 10.62 -3.01
CA VAL A 87 -4.87 10.76 -2.14
C VAL A 87 -4.44 11.16 -0.75
N ARG A 88 -4.96 12.28 -0.27
CA ARG A 88 -4.71 12.80 1.07
C ARG A 88 -5.63 12.13 2.09
N LYS A 89 -5.23 12.13 3.35
CA LYS A 89 -6.13 11.74 4.46
C LYS A 89 -7.28 12.73 4.62
N GLU A 90 -6.97 14.01 4.39
CA GLU A 90 -7.93 15.11 4.46
C GLU A 90 -7.77 16.06 3.27
N ALA A 91 -8.87 16.60 2.78
CA ALA A 91 -8.82 17.60 1.73
C ALA A 91 -8.09 18.87 2.22
N LYS A 92 -7.38 19.54 1.31
CA LYS A 92 -6.78 20.84 1.62
C LYS A 92 -7.84 21.88 1.92
N ALA A 93 -7.55 22.78 2.87
CA ALA A 93 -8.37 23.96 3.14
C ALA A 93 -8.08 25.13 2.14
N TYR A 94 -7.09 24.98 1.25
CA TYR A 94 -6.64 26.04 0.35
C TYR A 94 -6.24 25.48 -1.06
N GLY A 95 -6.05 26.36 -2.01
CA GLY A 95 -5.67 26.01 -3.38
C GLY A 95 -6.79 25.29 -4.12
N THR A 96 -6.53 24.09 -4.64
CA THR A 96 -7.51 23.25 -5.32
C THR A 96 -8.56 22.67 -4.40
N ALA A 97 -8.35 22.68 -3.08
CA ALA A 97 -9.19 22.07 -2.05
C ALA A 97 -9.53 20.58 -2.35
N ARG A 98 -8.67 19.90 -3.10
CA ARG A 98 -8.90 18.52 -3.54
C ARG A 98 -8.39 17.51 -2.52
N LEU A 99 -9.12 16.41 -2.41
CA LEU A 99 -8.70 15.21 -1.68
C LEU A 99 -7.67 14.40 -2.48
N ALA A 100 -7.87 14.28 -3.80
CA ALA A 100 -6.99 13.60 -4.73
C ALA A 100 -6.36 14.60 -5.71
N GLU A 101 -5.06 14.56 -5.84
CA GLU A 101 -4.26 15.37 -6.75
C GLU A 101 -3.67 14.49 -7.86
N GLY A 102 -3.31 15.08 -9.00
CA GLY A 102 -2.75 14.37 -10.14
C GLY A 102 -3.83 13.98 -11.15
N ALA A 103 -4.00 12.68 -11.41
CA ALA A 103 -4.95 12.21 -12.41
C ALA A 103 -6.41 12.47 -12.01
N GLU A 104 -7.26 12.75 -13.00
CA GLU A 104 -8.72 12.83 -12.81
C GLU A 104 -9.29 11.43 -12.55
N ILE A 105 -10.15 11.33 -11.52
CA ILE A 105 -10.69 10.06 -11.04
C ILE A 105 -12.20 9.89 -11.30
N GLY A 106 -12.92 10.98 -11.59
CA GLY A 106 -14.37 10.95 -11.84
C GLY A 106 -14.73 10.06 -13.02
N GLY A 107 -15.63 9.09 -12.80
CA GLY A 107 -16.05 8.12 -13.81
C GLY A 107 -15.01 7.05 -14.18
N LYS A 108 -13.84 7.02 -13.51
CA LYS A 108 -12.74 6.10 -13.81
C LYS A 108 -12.72 4.89 -12.89
N ARG A 109 -12.28 3.74 -13.42
CA ARG A 109 -11.94 2.57 -12.61
C ARG A 109 -10.60 2.79 -11.92
N VAL A 110 -10.68 3.04 -10.62
CA VAL A 110 -9.54 3.41 -9.79
C VAL A 110 -9.15 2.23 -8.90
N THR A 111 -7.89 1.82 -8.95
CA THR A 111 -7.31 0.86 -8.02
C THR A 111 -6.57 1.62 -6.93
N VAL A 112 -6.97 1.40 -5.68
CA VAL A 112 -6.29 1.98 -4.51
C VAL A 112 -4.99 1.23 -4.26
N ILE A 113 -3.91 1.98 -4.05
CA ILE A 113 -2.56 1.47 -3.79
C ILE A 113 -2.15 1.88 -2.38
N GLU A 114 -1.70 0.90 -1.59
CA GLU A 114 -1.24 1.09 -0.22
C GLU A 114 0.08 0.35 0.00
N ASP A 115 0.87 0.80 0.94
CA ASP A 115 2.12 0.14 1.34
C ASP A 115 1.85 -1.05 2.28
N VAL A 116 1.28 -0.79 3.46
CA VAL A 116 1.02 -1.80 4.50
C VAL A 116 -0.40 -1.64 5.04
N ILE A 117 -1.18 -2.69 4.95
CA ILE A 117 -2.51 -2.76 5.55
C ILE A 117 -2.44 -3.51 6.87
N THR A 118 -2.93 -2.89 7.94
CA THR A 118 -3.08 -3.51 9.28
C THR A 118 -4.55 -3.73 9.63
N THR A 119 -5.32 -2.68 9.86
CA THR A 119 -6.76 -2.76 10.12
C THR A 119 -7.60 -2.39 8.90
N GLY A 120 -7.01 -1.70 7.93
CA GLY A 120 -7.69 -1.23 6.72
C GLY A 120 -8.66 -0.06 6.89
N GLY A 121 -8.89 0.41 8.12
CA GLY A 121 -9.90 1.45 8.37
C GLY A 121 -9.66 2.75 7.57
N GLN A 122 -8.40 3.22 7.48
CA GLN A 122 -8.08 4.40 6.67
C GLN A 122 -8.31 4.16 5.17
N VAL A 123 -8.01 2.98 4.69
CA VAL A 123 -8.23 2.60 3.28
C VAL A 123 -9.73 2.64 2.94
N ILE A 124 -10.57 2.11 3.82
CA ILE A 124 -12.04 2.13 3.66
C ILE A 124 -12.55 3.56 3.63
N ILE A 125 -12.11 4.43 4.57
CA ILE A 125 -12.48 5.84 4.58
C ILE A 125 -12.08 6.53 3.27
N SER A 126 -10.84 6.36 2.84
CA SER A 126 -10.34 6.96 1.59
C SER A 126 -11.11 6.45 0.37
N THR A 127 -11.44 5.17 0.32
CA THR A 127 -12.25 4.58 -0.76
C THR A 127 -13.65 5.17 -0.81
N THR A 128 -14.30 5.33 0.33
CA THR A 128 -15.62 5.97 0.43
C THR A 128 -15.57 7.41 -0.09
N GLN A 129 -14.53 8.15 0.26
CA GLN A 129 -14.33 9.52 -0.21
C GLN A 129 -14.06 9.58 -1.73
N LEU A 130 -13.25 8.67 -2.26
CA LEU A 130 -12.99 8.58 -3.72
C LEU A 130 -14.27 8.25 -4.49
N ARG A 131 -15.09 7.32 -3.98
CA ARG A 131 -16.41 7.01 -4.55
C ARG A 131 -17.36 8.20 -4.54
N ALA A 132 -17.34 9.01 -3.47
CA ALA A 132 -18.11 10.25 -3.37
C ALA A 132 -17.68 11.30 -4.40
N LEU A 133 -16.42 11.24 -4.88
CA LEU A 133 -15.88 12.07 -5.97
C LEU A 133 -16.15 11.46 -7.36
N GLY A 134 -16.96 10.39 -7.45
CA GLY A 134 -17.35 9.75 -8.69
C GLY A 134 -16.41 8.67 -9.22
N ALA A 135 -15.39 8.28 -8.46
CA ALA A 135 -14.52 7.17 -8.83
C ALA A 135 -15.22 5.82 -8.66
N ILE A 136 -14.94 4.87 -9.55
CA ILE A 136 -15.35 3.47 -9.43
C ILE A 136 -14.22 2.72 -8.76
N VAL A 137 -14.37 2.40 -7.47
CA VAL A 137 -13.33 1.73 -6.68
C VAL A 137 -13.86 0.40 -6.18
N GLU A 138 -13.27 -0.68 -6.68
CA GLU A 138 -13.64 -2.07 -6.33
C GLU A 138 -12.42 -2.85 -5.82
N HIS A 139 -11.21 -2.31 -6.00
CA HIS A 139 -9.97 -3.02 -5.69
C HIS A 139 -8.99 -2.17 -4.90
N VAL A 140 -8.33 -2.86 -3.98
CA VAL A 140 -7.20 -2.36 -3.20
C VAL A 140 -6.02 -3.31 -3.42
N VAL A 141 -4.86 -2.78 -3.78
CA VAL A 141 -3.63 -3.57 -3.91
C VAL A 141 -2.59 -2.99 -2.98
N CYS A 142 -1.98 -3.82 -2.14
CA CYS A 142 -0.96 -3.39 -1.19
C CYS A 142 0.32 -4.20 -1.31
N VAL A 143 1.42 -3.63 -0.82
CA VAL A 143 2.70 -4.36 -0.75
C VAL A 143 2.62 -5.43 0.33
N ILE A 144 2.13 -5.10 1.53
CA ILE A 144 2.12 -6.03 2.66
C ILE A 144 0.75 -6.05 3.34
N ASP A 145 0.15 -7.24 3.40
CA ASP A 145 -0.99 -7.52 4.27
C ASP A 145 -0.53 -8.00 5.64
N ARG A 146 -0.84 -7.21 6.67
CA ARG A 146 -0.65 -7.53 8.09
C ARG A 146 -1.98 -7.60 8.85
N SER A 147 -3.09 -7.59 8.13
CA SER A 147 -4.42 -7.65 8.74
C SER A 147 -4.66 -9.03 9.38
N PRO A 148 -5.35 -9.08 10.53
CA PRO A 148 -5.64 -10.34 11.20
C PRO A 148 -6.72 -11.16 10.47
N ASP A 149 -7.55 -10.52 9.67
CA ASP A 149 -8.69 -11.08 8.97
C ASP A 149 -8.49 -11.23 7.45
N HIS A 150 -7.24 -10.98 6.99
CA HIS A 150 -6.87 -11.07 5.57
C HIS A 150 -7.84 -10.36 4.62
N GLY A 151 -8.30 -9.18 5.03
CA GLY A 151 -9.14 -8.33 4.21
C GLY A 151 -10.65 -8.61 4.29
N ALA A 152 -11.14 -9.37 5.26
CA ALA A 152 -12.58 -9.62 5.40
C ALA A 152 -13.38 -8.31 5.59
N ALA A 153 -12.81 -7.31 6.25
CA ALA A 153 -13.43 -5.99 6.41
C ALA A 153 -13.65 -5.28 5.06
N PHE A 154 -12.81 -5.52 4.07
CA PHE A 154 -12.94 -4.92 2.73
C PHE A 154 -14.12 -5.52 1.95
N ALA A 155 -14.36 -6.83 2.11
CA ALA A 155 -15.47 -7.50 1.42
C ALA A 155 -16.85 -6.93 1.83
N ALA A 156 -17.00 -6.51 3.09
CA ALA A 156 -18.21 -5.85 3.57
C ALA A 156 -18.47 -4.50 2.88
N GLU A 157 -17.41 -3.86 2.38
CA GLU A 157 -17.46 -2.58 1.66
C GLU A 157 -17.48 -2.78 0.12
N GLY A 158 -17.65 -4.01 -0.36
CA GLY A 158 -17.61 -4.33 -1.78
C GLY A 158 -16.22 -4.10 -2.41
N LEU A 159 -15.16 -4.35 -1.64
CA LEU A 159 -13.79 -4.21 -2.08
C LEU A 159 -13.09 -5.57 -2.08
N THR A 160 -12.30 -5.81 -3.11
CA THR A 160 -11.35 -6.93 -3.17
C THR A 160 -9.97 -6.42 -2.82
N MET A 161 -9.35 -7.01 -1.78
CA MET A 161 -7.96 -6.72 -1.40
C MET A 161 -7.03 -7.79 -1.96
N THR A 162 -5.93 -7.35 -2.57
CA THR A 162 -4.83 -8.21 -3.02
C THR A 162 -3.51 -7.68 -2.46
N SER A 163 -2.67 -8.55 -1.94
CA SER A 163 -1.35 -8.18 -1.41
C SER A 163 -0.23 -8.89 -2.14
N LEU A 164 0.93 -8.21 -2.28
CA LEU A 164 2.14 -8.81 -2.80
C LEU A 164 2.76 -9.78 -1.80
N LEU A 165 2.79 -9.37 -0.53
CA LEU A 165 3.36 -10.11 0.59
C LEU A 165 2.37 -10.16 1.76
N THR A 166 2.49 -11.21 2.57
CA THR A 166 1.77 -11.32 3.83
C THR A 166 2.75 -11.26 5.02
N ARG A 167 2.22 -10.96 6.22
CA ARG A 167 3.00 -11.05 7.46
C ARG A 167 3.67 -12.42 7.62
N ALA A 168 2.95 -13.50 7.35
CA ALA A 168 3.48 -14.86 7.47
C ALA A 168 4.69 -15.11 6.56
N GLN A 169 4.69 -14.55 5.34
CA GLN A 169 5.84 -14.66 4.42
C GLN A 169 7.05 -13.88 4.93
N LEU A 170 6.85 -12.71 5.55
CA LEU A 170 7.93 -11.93 6.16
C LEU A 170 8.51 -12.64 7.39
N ASP A 171 7.67 -13.22 8.24
CA ASP A 171 8.11 -13.96 9.43
C ASP A 171 8.84 -15.25 9.05
N ALA A 172 8.39 -15.94 8.00
CA ALA A 172 9.12 -17.09 7.43
C ALA A 172 10.48 -16.71 6.86
N ALA A 173 10.58 -15.54 6.22
CA ALA A 173 11.84 -15.03 5.70
C ALA A 173 12.83 -14.66 6.82
N GLU A 174 12.35 -14.14 7.96
CA GLU A 174 13.19 -13.86 9.14
C GLU A 174 13.71 -15.17 9.75
N SER A 175 12.86 -16.17 9.90
CA SER A 175 13.25 -17.47 10.46
C SER A 175 14.25 -18.25 9.62
N ALA A 176 14.37 -17.92 8.33
CA ALA A 176 15.31 -18.53 7.40
C ALA A 176 16.66 -17.78 7.31
N ARG A 177 16.86 -16.72 8.08
CA ARG A 177 18.15 -16.03 8.18
C ARG A 177 19.15 -16.93 8.91
N PRO A 178 20.40 -17.04 8.40
CA PRO A 178 21.46 -17.84 9.03
C PRO A 178 21.91 -17.26 10.37
#